data_870c878ebbea750d63039156de34fc68
#
_entry.id   870c878ebbea750d63039156de34fc68
#
_cell.length_a   1.000
_cell.length_b   1.000
_cell.length_c   1.000
_cell.angle_alpha   90.00
_cell.angle_beta   90.00
_cell.angle_gamma   90.00
#
_symmetry.space_group_name_H-M   'P 1'
#
loop_
_entity.id
_entity.type
_entity.pdbx_description
1 polymer ?
#
loop_
_entity_poly.entity_id
_entity_poly.type
_entity_poly.pdbx_seq_one_letter_code
_entity_poly.pdbx_strand_id
1 'polypeptide(L)'
;ATCVDDSLTTTFSGGNGFKNNMFNIVAQNSIVIKSFDVNLNTGDNEVEIYYRTGTYLGHESDSSGWILLTSLPSVTSNGTDTSTPLNLNLSLGVNAGQRVAFYITTTANGGMSYSNGTTEGALYSSNSDLEIYEGAGGGYPFEVTYAPRVWNGTIHYEICQ
;
A
#
# COMPACT_ATOMS: atom_id res chain seq x y z
N ALA A 1 9.42 2.62 -27.05
CA ALA A 1 8.43 1.93 -26.22
C ALA A 1 7.29 2.88 -25.89
N THR A 2 6.06 2.38 -25.94
CA THR A 2 4.87 3.13 -25.54
C THR A 2 4.44 2.67 -24.15
N CYS A 3 4.24 3.63 -23.26
CA CYS A 3 3.76 3.35 -21.91
C CYS A 3 2.33 3.84 -21.74
N VAL A 4 1.50 3.05 -21.08
CA VAL A 4 0.10 3.36 -20.80
C VAL A 4 -0.08 3.37 -19.30
N ASP A 5 -0.67 4.44 -18.78
CA ASP A 5 -1.01 4.55 -17.34
C ASP A 5 -2.28 3.78 -17.04
N ASP A 6 -2.30 3.13 -15.90
CA ASP A 6 -3.47 2.46 -15.36
C ASP A 6 -3.40 2.44 -13.82
N SER A 7 -4.44 1.93 -13.19
CA SER A 7 -4.51 1.87 -11.74
C SER A 7 -5.40 0.75 -11.27
N LEU A 8 -5.24 0.36 -10.00
CA LEU A 8 -6.10 -0.60 -9.32
C LEU A 8 -6.41 -0.08 -7.92
N THR A 9 -7.68 0.01 -7.61
CA THR A 9 -8.19 0.45 -6.32
C THR A 9 -8.72 -0.75 -5.54
N THR A 10 -8.46 -0.79 -4.23
CA THR A 10 -9.10 -1.75 -3.33
C THR A 10 -10.48 -1.25 -2.94
N THR A 11 -10.55 -0.36 -1.96
CA THR A 11 -11.78 0.24 -1.46
C THR A 11 -11.39 1.49 -0.66
N PHE A 12 -12.36 2.33 -0.36
CA PHE A 12 -12.21 3.42 0.61
C PHE A 12 -13.30 3.35 1.68
N SER A 13 -13.83 2.15 1.92
CA SER A 13 -14.92 1.97 2.87
C SER A 13 -14.48 2.07 4.33
N GLY A 14 -13.20 1.91 4.62
CA GLY A 14 -12.68 2.03 5.98
C GLY A 14 -13.33 1.08 6.96
N GLY A 15 -13.75 1.59 8.10
CA GLY A 15 -14.42 0.84 9.15
C GLY A 15 -13.53 0.44 10.32
N ASN A 16 -12.23 0.54 10.15
CA ASN A 16 -11.21 0.34 11.18
C ASN A 16 -10.03 1.24 10.84
N GLY A 17 -9.00 1.21 11.64
CA GLY A 17 -7.80 1.99 11.34
C GLY A 17 -6.81 1.98 12.49
N PHE A 18 -5.58 2.32 12.16
CA PHE A 18 -4.52 2.62 13.11
C PHE A 18 -3.41 3.37 12.37
N LYS A 19 -2.19 2.83 12.33
CA LYS A 19 -1.06 3.57 11.75
C LYS A 19 -0.75 3.17 10.31
N ASN A 20 -0.99 1.91 9.93
CA ASN A 20 -0.44 1.37 8.69
C ASN A 20 -1.13 0.10 8.20
N ASN A 21 -0.68 -0.30 7.00
CA ASN A 21 -0.94 -1.64 6.48
C ASN A 21 0.34 -2.24 5.89
N MET A 22 0.45 -3.55 6.03
CA MET A 22 1.34 -4.39 5.21
C MET A 22 0.49 -5.32 4.35
N PHE A 23 0.83 -5.41 3.07
CA PHE A 23 0.08 -6.27 2.15
C PHE A 23 0.96 -6.70 0.99
N ASN A 24 0.59 -7.81 0.35
CA ASN A 24 1.27 -8.33 -0.82
C ASN A 24 0.53 -7.94 -2.09
N ILE A 25 1.29 -7.76 -3.16
CA ILE A 25 0.78 -7.68 -4.52
C ILE A 25 1.47 -8.74 -5.38
N VAL A 26 0.84 -9.12 -6.48
CA VAL A 26 1.45 -9.95 -7.54
C VAL A 26 1.16 -9.27 -8.87
N ALA A 27 2.20 -9.05 -9.66
CA ALA A 27 2.05 -8.53 -11.00
C ALA A 27 1.70 -9.66 -11.97
N GLN A 28 0.65 -9.47 -12.77
CA GLN A 28 0.28 -10.40 -13.84
C GLN A 28 1.03 -10.09 -15.13
N ASN A 29 1.33 -8.81 -15.34
CA ASN A 29 2.20 -8.31 -16.39
C ASN A 29 3.32 -7.49 -15.74
N SER A 30 4.44 -7.31 -16.44
CA SER A 30 5.48 -6.40 -15.97
C SER A 30 4.95 -4.98 -15.94
N ILE A 31 5.07 -4.34 -14.79
CA ILE A 31 4.56 -2.99 -14.55
C ILE A 31 5.64 -2.14 -13.90
N VAL A 32 5.45 -0.82 -13.95
CA VAL A 32 6.26 0.13 -13.19
C VAL A 32 5.31 0.91 -12.27
N ILE A 33 5.46 0.73 -10.97
CA ILE A 33 4.62 1.43 -9.98
C ILE A 33 5.10 2.86 -9.86
N LYS A 34 4.16 3.81 -9.98
CA LYS A 34 4.44 5.24 -10.04
C LYS A 34 3.98 5.99 -8.80
N SER A 35 2.84 5.65 -8.23
CA SER A 35 2.30 6.37 -7.10
C SER A 35 1.23 5.56 -6.37
N PHE A 36 0.77 6.11 -5.26
CA PHE A 36 -0.31 5.56 -4.44
C PHE A 36 -1.30 6.66 -4.07
N ASP A 37 -2.57 6.29 -3.98
CA ASP A 37 -3.55 7.05 -3.23
C ASP A 37 -3.80 6.30 -1.93
N VAL A 38 -4.04 7.02 -0.84
CA VAL A 38 -4.17 6.43 0.50
C VAL A 38 -5.42 6.95 1.20
N ASN A 39 -5.81 6.25 2.26
CA ASN A 39 -6.95 6.62 3.10
C ASN A 39 -6.40 7.11 4.45
N LEU A 40 -6.13 8.41 4.53
CA LEU A 40 -5.57 9.04 5.71
C LEU A 40 -6.68 9.62 6.59
N ASN A 41 -6.48 9.58 7.90
CA ASN A 41 -7.35 10.30 8.83
C ASN A 41 -7.25 11.80 8.58
N THR A 42 -8.36 12.51 8.82
CA THR A 42 -8.46 13.95 8.60
C THR A 42 -7.31 14.69 9.30
N GLY A 43 -6.76 15.69 8.63
CA GLY A 43 -5.64 16.51 9.10
C GLY A 43 -4.35 16.19 8.40
N ASP A 44 -3.24 16.70 8.96
CA ASP A 44 -1.91 16.47 8.42
C ASP A 44 -1.34 15.16 8.95
N ASN A 45 -0.70 14.41 8.06
CA ASN A 45 -0.12 13.12 8.38
C ASN A 45 1.31 13.05 7.84
N GLU A 46 2.20 12.46 8.60
CA GLU A 46 3.51 12.07 8.10
C GLU A 46 3.41 10.64 7.58
N VAL A 47 3.89 10.41 6.34
CA VAL A 47 3.71 9.13 5.64
C VAL A 47 5.06 8.59 5.19
N GLU A 48 5.27 7.30 5.41
CA GLU A 48 6.42 6.56 4.90
C GLU A 48 5.94 5.35 4.12
N ILE A 49 6.60 5.04 3.02
CA ILE A 49 6.29 3.86 2.21
C ILE A 49 7.56 3.04 2.04
N TYR A 50 7.46 1.77 2.41
CA TYR A 50 8.53 0.79 2.27
C TYR A 50 8.05 -0.34 1.37
N TYR A 51 9.01 -1.05 0.77
CA TYR A 51 8.71 -2.27 0.03
C TYR A 51 9.76 -3.34 0.32
N ARG A 52 9.42 -4.57 -0.03
CA ARG A 52 10.35 -5.68 -0.10
C ARG A 52 9.92 -6.64 -1.19
N THR A 53 10.87 -7.33 -1.80
CA THR A 53 10.56 -8.42 -2.72
C THR A 53 10.12 -9.64 -1.91
N GLY A 54 9.05 -10.28 -2.34
CA GLY A 54 8.46 -11.40 -1.62
C GLY A 54 7.31 -10.96 -0.72
N THR A 55 7.05 -11.72 0.35
CA THR A 55 5.93 -11.48 1.27
C THR A 55 6.34 -10.64 2.48
N TYR A 56 5.36 -9.96 3.08
CA TYR A 56 5.56 -9.30 4.37
C TYR A 56 5.55 -10.31 5.53
N LEU A 57 4.99 -11.50 5.34
CA LEU A 57 4.87 -12.50 6.41
C LEU A 57 6.24 -12.90 6.94
N GLY A 58 6.40 -12.81 8.27
CA GLY A 58 7.66 -13.05 8.94
C GLY A 58 8.58 -11.83 9.02
N HIS A 59 8.16 -10.68 8.46
CA HIS A 59 8.95 -9.44 8.42
C HIS A 59 8.21 -8.25 9.02
N GLU A 60 7.13 -8.49 9.72
CA GLU A 60 6.25 -7.42 10.23
C GLU A 60 6.94 -6.54 11.28
N SER A 61 7.88 -7.09 12.03
CA SER A 61 8.61 -6.37 13.09
C SER A 61 10.11 -6.27 12.84
N ASP A 62 10.56 -6.53 11.60
CA ASP A 62 11.97 -6.48 11.23
C ASP A 62 12.22 -5.38 10.21
N SER A 63 12.61 -4.20 10.70
CA SER A 63 12.85 -3.04 9.84
C SER A 63 13.96 -3.27 8.81
N SER A 64 14.92 -4.16 9.09
CA SER A 64 16.04 -4.43 8.18
C SER A 64 15.60 -5.18 6.92
N GLY A 65 14.42 -5.79 6.92
CA GLY A 65 13.87 -6.49 5.76
C GLY A 65 13.20 -5.60 4.73
N TRP A 66 13.15 -4.28 4.96
CA TRP A 66 12.39 -3.34 4.14
C TRP A 66 13.29 -2.25 3.57
N ILE A 67 12.90 -1.75 2.39
CA ILE A 67 13.57 -0.64 1.71
C ILE A 67 12.62 0.55 1.69
N LEU A 68 13.07 1.71 2.18
CA LEU A 68 12.29 2.93 2.15
C LEU A 68 12.18 3.44 0.71
N LEU A 69 10.95 3.61 0.22
CA LEU A 69 10.68 4.21 -1.08
C LEU A 69 10.58 5.73 -1.00
N THR A 70 9.85 6.22 -0.01
CA THR A 70 9.61 7.65 0.16
C THR A 70 9.20 7.96 1.59
N SER A 71 9.49 9.19 2.00
CA SER A 71 9.07 9.76 3.28
C SER A 71 8.51 11.15 3.02
N LEU A 72 7.27 11.36 3.44
CA LEU A 72 6.52 12.60 3.20
C LEU A 72 6.21 13.23 4.56
N PRO A 73 6.84 14.38 4.91
CA PRO A 73 6.73 14.94 6.25
C PRO A 73 5.34 15.51 6.57
N SER A 74 4.58 15.89 5.56
CA SER A 74 3.25 16.47 5.77
C SER A 74 2.37 16.21 4.55
N VAL A 75 1.35 15.38 4.75
CA VAL A 75 0.33 15.10 3.75
C VAL A 75 -1.02 15.49 4.34
N THR A 76 -1.66 16.49 3.76
CA THR A 76 -3.01 16.88 4.18
C THR A 76 -4.03 15.92 3.61
N SER A 77 -4.77 15.25 4.47
CA SER A 77 -5.82 14.31 4.08
C SER A 77 -6.98 15.04 3.41
N ASN A 78 -7.54 14.43 2.38
CA ASN A 78 -8.80 14.88 1.79
C ASN A 78 -10.03 14.49 2.63
N GLY A 79 -9.80 13.83 3.76
CA GLY A 79 -10.83 13.37 4.67
C GLY A 79 -10.79 11.85 4.82
N THR A 80 -11.16 11.38 6.01
CA THR A 80 -11.27 9.94 6.30
C THR A 80 -12.24 9.30 5.31
N ASP A 81 -11.85 8.15 4.78
CA ASP A 81 -12.59 7.36 3.77
C ASP A 81 -12.76 8.09 2.44
N THR A 82 -11.91 9.07 2.19
CA THR A 82 -11.79 9.78 0.93
C THR A 82 -10.36 9.59 0.41
N SER A 83 -10.22 9.31 -0.89
CA SER A 83 -8.90 9.13 -1.49
C SER A 83 -8.03 10.38 -1.32
N THR A 84 -6.81 10.20 -0.84
CA THR A 84 -5.78 11.22 -0.81
C THR A 84 -4.65 10.80 -1.75
N PRO A 85 -4.57 11.36 -2.97
CA PRO A 85 -3.47 11.07 -3.88
C PRO A 85 -2.15 11.62 -3.34
N LEU A 86 -1.10 10.80 -3.36
CA LEU A 86 0.22 11.24 -2.92
C LEU A 86 1.01 11.92 -4.04
N ASN A 87 0.61 11.71 -5.30
CA ASN A 87 1.22 12.34 -6.48
C ASN A 87 2.74 12.13 -6.55
N LEU A 88 3.17 10.90 -6.30
CA LEU A 88 4.58 10.53 -6.34
C LEU A 88 5.04 10.32 -7.79
N ASN A 89 6.35 10.31 -7.99
CA ASN A 89 6.96 9.96 -9.26
C ASN A 89 7.97 8.84 -9.05
N LEU A 90 7.47 7.68 -8.64
CA LEU A 90 8.27 6.49 -8.42
C LEU A 90 8.59 5.79 -9.75
N SER A 91 9.54 4.86 -9.69
CA SER A 91 9.88 3.98 -10.81
C SER A 91 10.21 2.59 -10.27
N LEU A 92 9.24 1.97 -9.59
CA LEU A 92 9.42 0.64 -9.03
C LEU A 92 8.93 -0.41 -10.03
N GLY A 93 9.88 -1.06 -10.70
CA GLY A 93 9.57 -2.16 -11.63
C GLY A 93 9.18 -3.43 -10.87
N VAL A 94 8.12 -4.07 -11.33
CA VAL A 94 7.69 -5.38 -10.84
C VAL A 94 7.47 -6.27 -12.06
N ASN A 95 8.23 -7.35 -12.14
CA ASN A 95 8.15 -8.27 -13.28
C ASN A 95 6.90 -9.14 -13.19
N ALA A 96 6.40 -9.57 -14.36
CA ALA A 96 5.29 -10.51 -14.42
C ALA A 96 5.55 -11.74 -13.55
N GLY A 97 4.59 -12.08 -12.70
CA GLY A 97 4.69 -13.20 -11.75
C GLY A 97 5.39 -12.86 -10.43
N GLN A 98 5.98 -11.69 -10.29
CA GLN A 98 6.72 -11.30 -9.08
C GLN A 98 5.75 -10.86 -7.99
N ARG A 99 6.05 -11.28 -6.74
CA ARG A 99 5.37 -10.79 -5.53
C ARG A 99 6.21 -9.72 -4.89
N VAL A 100 5.56 -8.64 -4.47
CA VAL A 100 6.18 -7.54 -3.72
C VAL A 100 5.26 -7.22 -2.54
N ALA A 101 5.84 -6.94 -1.40
CA ALA A 101 5.10 -6.46 -0.24
C ALA A 101 5.31 -4.96 -0.07
N PHE A 102 4.26 -4.29 0.37
CA PHE A 102 4.32 -2.87 0.76
C PHE A 102 4.02 -2.71 2.23
N TYR A 103 4.71 -1.78 2.84
CA TYR A 103 4.42 -1.25 4.16
C TYR A 103 4.16 0.24 3.98
N ILE A 104 2.90 0.62 4.03
CA ILE A 104 2.48 2.02 3.92
C ILE A 104 2.03 2.44 5.29
N THR A 105 2.73 3.41 5.89
CA THR A 105 2.53 3.78 7.28
C THR A 105 2.45 5.28 7.44
N THR A 106 1.59 5.72 8.37
CA THR A 106 1.78 7.00 9.05
C THR A 106 2.79 6.77 10.18
N THR A 107 3.31 7.86 10.74
CA THR A 107 4.25 7.82 11.86
C THR A 107 3.52 8.10 13.17
N ALA A 108 4.24 8.51 14.21
CA ALA A 108 3.61 9.00 15.43
C ALA A 108 2.65 10.16 15.15
N ASN A 109 2.91 10.91 14.06
CA ASN A 109 2.07 12.03 13.61
C ASN A 109 1.17 11.56 12.46
N GLY A 110 0.02 11.02 12.80
CA GLY A 110 -0.98 10.64 11.82
C GLY A 110 -1.66 9.31 12.13
N GLY A 111 -2.50 8.92 11.20
CA GLY A 111 -3.23 7.66 11.23
C GLY A 111 -3.90 7.40 9.90
N MET A 112 -4.29 6.16 9.66
CA MET A 112 -4.98 5.81 8.42
C MET A 112 -6.11 4.83 8.70
N SER A 113 -7.10 4.88 7.80
CA SER A 113 -8.23 3.97 7.81
C SER A 113 -7.95 2.78 6.92
N TYR A 114 -8.44 1.63 7.34
CA TYR A 114 -8.43 0.41 6.55
C TYR A 114 -9.68 -0.40 6.88
N SER A 115 -9.92 -1.47 6.15
CA SER A 115 -11.09 -2.30 6.36
C SER A 115 -10.69 -3.62 7.02
N ASN A 116 -11.63 -4.23 7.72
CA ASN A 116 -11.46 -5.60 8.19
C ASN A 116 -11.50 -6.54 6.99
N GLY A 117 -10.65 -7.57 7.03
CA GLY A 117 -10.65 -8.61 6.02
C GLY A 117 -11.38 -9.86 6.48
N THR A 118 -11.34 -10.89 5.64
CA THR A 118 -11.91 -12.19 5.95
C THR A 118 -10.84 -13.26 6.13
N THR A 119 -9.78 -13.22 5.30
CA THR A 119 -8.70 -14.20 5.36
C THR A 119 -7.39 -13.51 4.97
N GLU A 120 -6.41 -13.52 5.86
CA GLU A 120 -5.09 -12.98 5.57
C GLU A 120 -4.47 -13.72 4.38
N GLY A 121 -4.00 -12.96 3.38
CA GLY A 121 -3.40 -13.52 2.17
C GLY A 121 -4.39 -13.86 1.06
N ALA A 122 -5.69 -13.65 1.27
CA ALA A 122 -6.68 -13.87 0.21
C ALA A 122 -6.66 -12.74 -0.81
N LEU A 123 -6.95 -13.09 -2.07
CA LEU A 123 -7.08 -12.09 -3.13
C LEU A 123 -8.25 -11.15 -2.80
N TYR A 124 -7.99 -9.86 -2.86
CA TYR A 124 -9.01 -8.85 -2.59
C TYR A 124 -9.45 -8.09 -3.85
N SER A 125 -8.50 -7.60 -4.62
CA SER A 125 -8.78 -6.78 -5.79
C SER A 125 -7.81 -7.13 -6.90
N SER A 126 -8.29 -7.17 -8.15
CA SER A 126 -7.43 -7.50 -9.29
C SER A 126 -7.96 -6.89 -10.59
N ASN A 127 -7.05 -6.72 -11.52
CA ASN A 127 -7.35 -6.46 -12.92
C ASN A 127 -6.45 -7.37 -13.78
N SER A 128 -6.32 -7.10 -15.07
CA SER A 128 -5.49 -7.91 -15.93
C SER A 128 -3.99 -7.81 -15.66
N ASP A 129 -3.55 -6.81 -14.90
CA ASP A 129 -2.13 -6.49 -14.70
C ASP A 129 -1.63 -6.78 -13.29
N LEU A 130 -2.51 -6.72 -12.30
CA LEU A 130 -2.11 -6.60 -10.90
C LEU A 130 -3.15 -7.26 -9.98
N GLU A 131 -2.66 -7.89 -8.92
CA GLU A 131 -3.47 -8.44 -7.83
C GLU A 131 -3.04 -7.82 -6.52
N ILE A 132 -4.01 -7.43 -5.69
CA ILE A 132 -3.78 -6.91 -4.33
C ILE A 132 -4.46 -7.85 -3.34
N TYR A 133 -3.73 -8.27 -2.33
CA TYR A 133 -4.16 -9.27 -1.35
C TYR A 133 -4.46 -8.64 -0.01
N GLU A 134 -5.34 -9.29 0.76
CA GLU A 134 -5.57 -8.93 2.15
C GLU A 134 -4.29 -9.11 2.95
N GLY A 135 -4.05 -8.21 3.88
CA GLY A 135 -2.84 -8.21 4.66
C GLY A 135 -3.09 -7.95 6.14
N ALA A 136 -2.30 -7.05 6.71
CA ALA A 136 -2.30 -6.75 8.12
C ALA A 136 -2.21 -5.25 8.38
N GLY A 137 -2.41 -4.84 9.61
CA GLY A 137 -2.26 -3.46 10.05
C GLY A 137 -1.70 -3.40 11.46
N GLY A 138 -1.30 -2.22 11.87
CA GLY A 138 -0.74 -2.09 13.21
C GLY A 138 -0.18 -0.73 13.55
N GLY A 139 0.70 -0.72 14.53
CA GLY A 139 1.36 0.45 15.07
C GLY A 139 2.65 0.81 14.36
N TYR A 140 3.27 1.89 14.80
CA TYR A 140 4.49 2.42 14.20
C TYR A 140 5.60 2.48 15.27
N PRO A 141 6.87 2.17 14.93
CA PRO A 141 7.32 1.59 13.66
C PRO A 141 7.37 0.05 13.71
N PHE A 142 6.97 -0.58 12.63
CA PHE A 142 7.07 -2.04 12.47
C PHE A 142 6.43 -2.84 13.63
N GLU A 143 5.24 -2.42 14.02
CA GLU A 143 4.44 -3.07 15.06
C GLU A 143 3.15 -3.63 14.47
N VAL A 144 3.25 -4.35 13.37
CA VAL A 144 2.09 -4.83 12.61
C VAL A 144 1.67 -6.19 13.16
N THR A 145 0.49 -6.23 13.80
CA THR A 145 0.01 -7.40 14.52
C THR A 145 -1.45 -7.75 14.28
N TYR A 146 -2.22 -6.91 13.62
CA TYR A 146 -3.66 -7.14 13.40
C TYR A 146 -3.90 -7.67 11.99
N ALA A 147 -4.50 -8.85 11.88
CA ALA A 147 -4.82 -9.47 10.60
C ALA A 147 -6.13 -10.28 10.72
N PRO A 148 -6.90 -10.45 9.65
CA PRO A 148 -6.71 -9.82 8.33
C PRO A 148 -7.18 -8.36 8.30
N ARG A 149 -6.50 -7.56 7.49
CA ARG A 149 -6.88 -6.15 7.20
C ARG A 149 -6.72 -5.90 5.71
N VAL A 150 -7.59 -5.06 5.18
CA VAL A 150 -7.55 -4.65 3.77
C VAL A 150 -7.03 -3.22 3.70
N TRP A 151 -5.89 -3.04 3.02
CA TRP A 151 -5.40 -1.71 2.72
C TRP A 151 -6.39 -0.97 1.83
N ASN A 152 -6.72 0.27 2.21
CA ASN A 152 -7.58 1.14 1.43
C ASN A 152 -6.72 2.08 0.60
N GLY A 153 -6.78 1.95 -0.70
CA GLY A 153 -5.99 2.80 -1.57
C GLY A 153 -6.05 2.41 -3.03
N THR A 154 -5.24 3.12 -3.80
CA THR A 154 -5.07 2.92 -5.24
C THR A 154 -3.58 2.81 -5.55
N ILE A 155 -3.21 1.83 -6.36
CA ILE A 155 -1.86 1.74 -6.93
C ILE A 155 -1.93 2.28 -8.36
N HIS A 156 -1.13 3.33 -8.63
CA HIS A 156 -0.95 3.87 -9.98
C HIS A 156 0.32 3.28 -10.58
N TYR A 157 0.22 2.78 -11.80
CA TYR A 157 1.33 2.15 -12.48
C TYR A 157 1.26 2.43 -13.98
N GLU A 158 2.33 2.07 -14.67
CA GLU A 158 2.34 2.10 -16.14
C GLU A 158 2.82 0.76 -16.68
N ILE A 159 2.34 0.43 -17.87
CA ILE A 159 2.76 -0.73 -18.65
C ILE A 159 3.41 -0.19 -19.90
N CYS A 160 4.64 -0.64 -20.17
CA CYS A 160 5.37 -0.25 -21.37
C CYS A 160 5.50 -1.45 -22.31
N GLN A 161 5.19 -1.21 -23.57
CA GLN A 161 5.28 -2.23 -24.62
C GLN A 161 6.19 -1.79 -25.75
#